data_f73e862086bb84a0f319c8ddec2e1a27
#
_entry.id   f73e862086bb84a0f319c8ddec2e1a27
#
_cell.length_a   1.000
_cell.length_b   1.000
_cell.length_c   1.000
_cell.angle_alpha   90.00
_cell.angle_beta   90.00
_cell.angle_gamma   90.00
#
_symmetry.space_group_name_H-M   'P 1'
#
loop_
_entity.id
_entity.type
_entity.pdbx_description
1 polymer ?
#
loop_
_entity_poly.entity_id
_entity_poly.type
_entity_poly.pdbx_seq_one_letter_code
_entity_poly.pdbx_strand_id
1 'polypeptide(L)'
;MNEKFFDLKKEKQDRMINAALKAFAINGYKRASTDEIVKDAGISKGLLFHYFDTKLGLYEFVYDYGVRYLIMEMSAAISQKETDFYTLYEQKEMCKIQALKNYPYMQQMINRSML
;
A
#
# COMPACT_ATOMS: atom_id res chain seq x y z
N MET A 1 7.76 11.97 6.68
CA MET A 1 6.88 11.05 7.42
C MET A 1 7.50 10.72 8.77
N ASN A 2 6.69 10.60 9.80
CA ASN A 2 7.15 10.32 11.15
C ASN A 2 7.31 8.81 11.36
N GLU A 3 8.53 8.37 11.63
CA GLU A 3 8.85 6.94 11.79
C GLU A 3 8.14 6.27 12.97
N LYS A 4 7.62 7.06 13.91
CA LYS A 4 6.81 6.53 15.02
C LYS A 4 5.54 5.85 14.54
N PHE A 5 5.14 6.06 13.27
CA PHE A 5 4.04 5.33 12.68
C PHE A 5 4.23 3.81 12.81
N PHE A 6 5.45 3.33 12.65
CA PHE A 6 5.75 1.90 12.74
C PHE A 6 5.73 1.35 14.17
N ASP A 7 5.64 2.21 15.18
CA ASP A 7 5.43 1.78 16.56
C ASP A 7 3.97 1.42 16.86
N LEU A 8 3.05 1.80 15.98
CA LEU A 8 1.65 1.42 16.11
C LEU A 8 1.48 -0.08 15.90
N LYS A 9 0.41 -0.64 16.49
CA LYS A 9 0.05 -2.03 16.23
C LYS A 9 -0.15 -2.24 14.74
N LYS A 10 0.25 -3.41 14.25
CA LYS A 10 0.17 -3.75 12.83
C LYS A 10 -1.23 -3.57 12.26
N GLU A 11 -2.26 -3.96 13.01
CA GLU A 11 -3.65 -3.79 12.62
C GLU A 11 -3.98 -2.32 12.35
N LYS A 12 -3.52 -1.42 13.21
CA LYS A 12 -3.79 0.01 13.06
C LYS A 12 -3.03 0.59 11.89
N GLN A 13 -1.78 0.17 11.69
CA GLN A 13 -1.00 0.55 10.51
C GLN A 13 -1.73 0.13 9.22
N ASP A 14 -2.19 -1.11 9.17
CA ASP A 14 -2.86 -1.65 7.99
C ASP A 14 -4.19 -0.96 7.70
N ARG A 15 -4.95 -0.60 8.73
CA ARG A 15 -6.19 0.17 8.53
C ARG A 15 -5.92 1.53 7.89
N MET A 16 -4.89 2.21 8.34
CA MET A 16 -4.51 3.52 7.79
C MET A 16 -4.00 3.38 6.35
N ILE A 17 -3.14 2.41 6.10
CA ILE A 17 -2.60 2.14 4.77
C ILE A 17 -3.72 1.75 3.81
N ASN A 18 -4.59 0.83 4.20
CA ASN A 18 -5.69 0.38 3.35
C ASN A 18 -6.70 1.48 3.05
N ALA A 19 -7.02 2.32 4.02
CA ALA A 19 -7.93 3.45 3.81
C ALA A 19 -7.36 4.43 2.78
N ALA A 20 -6.08 4.73 2.89
CA ALA A 20 -5.39 5.63 1.94
C ALA A 20 -5.30 5.00 0.55
N LEU A 21 -4.90 3.73 0.46
CA LEU A 21 -4.81 3.02 -0.82
C LEU A 21 -6.15 2.99 -1.54
N LYS A 22 -7.23 2.72 -0.81
CA LYS A 22 -8.58 2.70 -1.37
C LYS A 22 -8.97 4.05 -1.95
N ALA A 23 -8.78 5.12 -1.18
CA ALA A 23 -9.13 6.46 -1.62
C ALA A 23 -8.37 6.88 -2.87
N PHE A 24 -7.05 6.63 -2.88
CA PHE A 24 -6.22 7.00 -4.03
C PHE A 24 -6.48 6.10 -5.24
N ALA A 25 -6.76 4.82 -5.02
CA ALA A 25 -7.06 3.89 -6.12
C ALA A 25 -8.36 4.24 -6.83
N ILE A 26 -9.39 4.59 -6.05
CA ILE A 26 -10.72 4.85 -6.61
C ILE A 26 -10.82 6.27 -7.18
N ASN A 27 -10.32 7.27 -6.44
CA ASN A 27 -10.54 8.68 -6.78
C ASN A 27 -9.35 9.37 -7.43
N GLY A 28 -8.16 8.78 -7.35
CA GLY A 28 -6.92 9.44 -7.75
C GLY A 28 -6.46 10.44 -6.68
N TYR A 29 -5.25 10.95 -6.83
CA TYR A 29 -4.66 11.83 -5.84
C TYR A 29 -5.47 13.12 -5.63
N LYS A 30 -5.85 13.79 -6.71
CA LYS A 30 -6.52 15.08 -6.62
C LYS A 30 -7.88 15.01 -5.93
N ARG A 31 -8.65 13.97 -6.20
CA ARG A 31 -10.02 13.82 -5.73
C ARG A 31 -10.13 13.05 -4.42
N ALA A 32 -9.08 12.37 -3.99
CA ALA A 32 -9.11 11.63 -2.73
C ALA A 32 -9.28 12.60 -1.56
N SER A 33 -10.21 12.28 -0.66
CA SER A 33 -10.53 13.10 0.50
C SER A 33 -9.83 12.57 1.74
N THR A 34 -9.05 13.42 2.41
CA THR A 34 -8.44 13.05 3.69
C THR A 34 -9.49 12.83 4.77
N ASP A 35 -10.64 13.51 4.69
CA ASP A 35 -11.75 13.30 5.63
C ASP A 35 -12.31 11.88 5.51
N GLU A 36 -12.46 11.38 4.28
CA GLU A 36 -12.90 10.00 4.06
C GLU A 36 -11.86 8.99 4.51
N ILE A 37 -10.58 9.27 4.28
CA ILE A 37 -9.49 8.39 4.68
C ILE A 37 -9.48 8.22 6.20
N VAL A 38 -9.57 9.30 6.97
CA VAL A 38 -9.57 9.21 8.43
C VAL A 38 -10.82 8.52 8.96
N LYS A 39 -11.97 8.73 8.32
CA LYS A 39 -13.21 8.05 8.67
C LYS A 39 -13.09 6.55 8.48
N ASP A 40 -12.59 6.11 7.31
CA ASP A 40 -12.39 4.69 7.02
C ASP A 40 -11.36 4.05 7.96
N ALA A 41 -10.29 4.77 8.27
CA ALA A 41 -9.24 4.28 9.15
C ALA A 41 -9.63 4.30 10.63
N GLY A 42 -10.69 5.04 10.99
CA GLY A 42 -11.11 5.17 12.38
C GLY A 42 -10.15 5.98 13.24
N ILE A 43 -9.53 7.02 12.66
CA ILE A 43 -8.57 7.89 13.35
C ILE A 43 -8.97 9.35 13.20
N SER A 44 -8.34 10.23 13.99
CA SER A 44 -8.54 11.67 13.86
C SER A 44 -7.69 12.24 12.70
N LYS A 45 -8.14 13.34 12.15
CA LYS A 45 -7.40 14.06 11.10
C LYS A 45 -6.05 14.56 11.64
N GLY A 46 -6.05 15.01 12.90
CA GLY A 46 -4.81 15.44 13.56
C GLY A 46 -3.77 14.33 13.65
N LEU A 47 -4.22 13.11 13.95
CA LEU A 47 -3.31 11.96 14.01
C LEU A 47 -2.73 11.65 12.64
N LEU A 48 -3.56 11.69 11.59
CA LEU A 48 -3.11 11.46 10.23
C LEU A 48 -1.98 12.41 9.85
N PHE A 49 -2.19 13.72 10.06
CA PHE A 49 -1.20 14.73 9.72
C PHE A 49 -0.01 14.75 10.67
N HIS A 50 -0.17 14.25 11.88
CA HIS A 50 0.95 14.04 12.79
C HIS A 50 1.98 13.07 12.20
N TYR A 51 1.51 11.99 11.57
CA TYR A 51 2.42 11.00 10.99
C TYR A 51 2.88 11.36 9.58
N PHE A 52 2.03 11.94 8.76
CA PHE A 52 2.31 12.09 7.32
C PHE A 52 2.49 13.53 6.87
N ASP A 53 2.19 14.49 7.75
CA ASP A 53 2.38 15.93 7.54
C ASP A 53 1.39 16.52 6.53
N THR A 54 1.31 15.98 5.31
CA THR A 54 0.44 16.47 4.24
C THR A 54 -0.23 15.29 3.53
N LYS A 55 -1.25 15.62 2.71
CA LYS A 55 -1.87 14.63 1.83
C LYS A 55 -0.84 14.03 0.87
N LEU A 56 0.05 14.88 0.33
CA LEU A 56 1.12 14.40 -0.56
C LEU A 56 2.07 13.46 0.19
N GLY A 57 2.42 13.79 1.44
CA GLY A 57 3.24 12.92 2.27
C GLY A 57 2.61 11.54 2.48
N LEU A 58 1.30 11.52 2.72
CA LEU A 58 0.55 10.27 2.84
C LEU A 58 0.57 9.47 1.52
N TYR A 59 0.33 10.15 0.40
CA TYR A 59 0.34 9.52 -0.93
C TYR A 59 1.71 8.91 -1.24
N GLU A 60 2.77 9.66 -1.03
CA GLU A 60 4.13 9.20 -1.28
C GLU A 60 4.48 8.00 -0.39
N PHE A 61 4.04 8.04 0.87
CA PHE A 61 4.29 6.94 1.80
C PHE A 61 3.60 5.65 1.35
N VAL A 62 2.31 5.70 1.04
CA VAL A 62 1.59 4.47 0.68
C VAL A 62 2.01 3.95 -0.69
N TYR A 63 2.39 4.83 -1.62
CA TYR A 63 2.93 4.41 -2.91
C TYR A 63 4.26 3.69 -2.72
N ASP A 64 5.18 4.29 -1.98
CA ASP A 64 6.51 3.71 -1.72
C ASP A 64 6.38 2.39 -0.93
N TYR A 65 5.52 2.38 0.08
CA TYR A 65 5.23 1.18 0.85
C TYR A 65 4.70 0.06 -0.05
N GLY A 66 3.78 0.39 -0.95
CA GLY A 66 3.20 -0.58 -1.87
C GLY A 66 4.23 -1.18 -2.82
N VAL A 67 5.07 -0.36 -3.40
CA VAL A 67 6.13 -0.83 -4.32
C VAL A 67 7.10 -1.73 -3.57
N ARG A 68 7.55 -1.32 -2.39
CA ARG A 68 8.48 -2.13 -1.58
C ARG A 68 7.86 -3.44 -1.13
N TYR A 69 6.57 -3.42 -0.76
CA TYR A 69 5.86 -4.63 -0.35
C TYR A 69 5.80 -5.63 -1.50
N LEU A 70 5.43 -5.17 -2.71
CA LEU A 70 5.34 -6.05 -3.87
C LEU A 70 6.71 -6.62 -4.25
N ILE A 71 7.76 -5.79 -4.20
CA ILE A 71 9.13 -6.27 -4.48
C ILE A 71 9.55 -7.33 -3.46
N MET A 72 9.27 -7.10 -2.18
CA MET A 72 9.63 -8.05 -1.13
C MET A 72 8.89 -9.38 -1.30
N GLU A 73 7.59 -9.35 -1.59
CA GLU A 73 6.80 -10.56 -1.81
C GLU A 73 7.31 -11.34 -3.02
N MET A 74 7.62 -10.65 -4.11
CA MET A 74 8.17 -11.29 -5.31
C MET A 74 9.52 -11.92 -5.03
N SER A 75 10.39 -11.21 -4.33
CA SER A 75 11.74 -11.71 -3.99
C SER A 75 11.68 -12.93 -3.07
N ALA A 76 10.73 -12.96 -2.14
CA ALA A 76 10.56 -14.09 -1.23
C ALA A 76 9.98 -15.31 -1.94
N ALA A 77 9.11 -15.11 -2.92
CA ALA A 77 8.43 -16.21 -3.63
C ALA A 77 9.29 -16.80 -4.75
N ILE A 78 10.11 -15.99 -5.42
CA ILE A 78 10.89 -16.44 -6.58
C ILE A 78 12.24 -16.98 -6.11
N SER A 79 12.51 -18.27 -6.43
CA SER A 79 13.80 -18.87 -6.14
C SER A 79 14.87 -18.27 -7.06
N GLN A 80 16.01 -17.84 -6.48
CA GLN A 80 17.13 -17.32 -7.26
C GLN A 80 17.76 -18.34 -8.18
N LYS A 81 17.53 -19.62 -7.92
CA LYS A 81 18.06 -20.72 -8.73
C LYS A 81 17.07 -21.22 -9.78
N GLU A 82 15.86 -20.69 -9.76
CA GLU A 82 14.83 -21.14 -10.69
C GLU A 82 15.03 -20.53 -12.06
N THR A 83 15.16 -21.40 -13.07
CA THR A 83 15.38 -21.00 -14.47
C THR A 83 14.19 -21.39 -15.35
N ASP A 84 13.22 -22.15 -14.83
CA ASP A 84 12.03 -22.52 -15.58
C ASP A 84 11.09 -21.33 -15.66
N PHE A 85 10.85 -20.84 -16.87
CA PHE A 85 9.98 -19.69 -17.13
C PHE A 85 8.56 -19.92 -16.58
N TYR A 86 8.03 -21.12 -16.72
CA TYR A 86 6.69 -21.44 -16.26
C TYR A 86 6.57 -21.33 -14.74
N THR A 87 7.54 -21.88 -14.03
CA THR A 87 7.57 -21.80 -12.56
C THR A 87 7.71 -20.35 -12.08
N LEU A 88 8.56 -19.57 -12.74
CA LEU A 88 8.70 -18.13 -12.42
C LEU A 88 7.39 -17.38 -12.64
N TYR A 89 6.68 -17.69 -13.70
CA TYR A 89 5.38 -17.07 -13.97
C TYR A 89 4.36 -17.42 -12.88
N GLU A 90 4.29 -18.67 -12.47
CA GLU A 90 3.38 -19.13 -11.41
C GLU A 90 3.72 -18.42 -10.08
N GLN A 91 4.99 -18.31 -9.72
CA GLN A 91 5.42 -17.63 -8.50
C GLN A 91 5.01 -16.16 -8.52
N LYS A 92 5.14 -15.49 -9.66
CA LYS A 92 4.73 -14.10 -9.82
C LYS A 92 3.22 -13.94 -9.62
N GLU A 93 2.41 -14.84 -10.18
CA GLU A 93 0.96 -14.82 -10.01
C GLU A 93 0.55 -15.07 -8.56
N MET A 94 1.22 -15.99 -7.87
CA MET A 94 0.97 -16.26 -6.45
C MET A 94 1.27 -15.02 -5.59
N CYS A 95 2.32 -14.26 -5.91
CA CYS A 95 2.63 -13.01 -5.22
C CYS A 95 1.52 -11.97 -5.37
N LYS A 96 0.97 -11.85 -6.57
CA LYS A 96 -0.15 -10.95 -6.82
C LYS A 96 -1.37 -11.30 -5.99
N ILE A 97 -1.68 -12.59 -5.89
CA ILE A 97 -2.82 -13.09 -5.09
C ILE A 97 -2.60 -12.75 -3.62
N GLN A 98 -1.40 -12.97 -3.08
CA GLN A 98 -1.08 -12.69 -1.70
C GLN A 98 -1.18 -11.19 -1.39
N ALA A 99 -0.69 -10.34 -2.30
CA ALA A 99 -0.77 -8.89 -2.16
C ALA A 99 -2.22 -8.42 -2.14
N LEU A 100 -3.08 -8.97 -3.02
CA LEU A 100 -4.51 -8.66 -3.04
C LEU A 100 -5.22 -9.03 -1.75
N LYS A 101 -4.79 -10.11 -1.11
CA LYS A 101 -5.38 -10.55 0.15
C LYS A 101 -5.12 -9.56 1.28
N ASN A 102 -3.89 -9.05 1.38
CA ASN A 102 -3.48 -8.16 2.47
C ASN A 102 -3.81 -6.69 2.20
N TYR A 103 -3.64 -6.25 0.95
CA TYR A 103 -3.83 -4.86 0.54
C TYR A 103 -4.59 -4.83 -0.80
N PRO A 104 -5.93 -4.98 -0.76
CA PRO A 104 -6.71 -5.19 -2.00
C PRO A 104 -6.65 -4.05 -3.02
N TYR A 105 -6.38 -2.83 -2.59
CA TYR A 105 -6.33 -1.67 -3.50
C TYR A 105 -4.92 -1.27 -3.91
N MET A 106 -3.90 -1.96 -3.41
CA MET A 106 -2.50 -1.59 -3.65
C MET A 106 -2.13 -1.61 -5.13
N GLN A 107 -2.45 -2.70 -5.83
CA GLN A 107 -2.13 -2.83 -7.24
C GLN A 107 -2.87 -1.80 -8.09
N GLN A 108 -4.13 -1.56 -7.78
CA GLN A 108 -4.95 -0.58 -8.50
C GLN A 108 -4.39 0.84 -8.34
N MET A 109 -3.99 1.20 -7.12
CA MET A 109 -3.40 2.51 -6.85
C MET A 109 -2.09 2.70 -7.60
N ILE A 110 -1.22 1.69 -7.60
CA ILE A 110 0.07 1.74 -8.30
C ILE A 110 -0.16 1.83 -9.81
N ASN A 111 -1.04 1.02 -10.36
CA ASN A 111 -1.36 1.06 -11.79
C ASN A 111 -1.89 2.43 -12.21
N ARG A 112 -2.76 3.02 -11.41
CA ARG A 112 -3.32 4.34 -11.70
C ARG A 112 -2.24 5.43 -11.71
N SER A 113 -1.27 5.35 -10.83
CA SER A 113 -0.19 6.33 -10.73
C SER A 113 0.79 6.26 -11.90
N MET A 114 0.82 5.13 -12.62
CA MET A 114 1.72 4.93 -13.76
C MET A 114 1.12 5.41 -15.09
N LEU A 115 -0.14 5.86 -15.09
CA LEU A 115 -0.80 6.37 -16.29
C LEU A 115 -0.62 7.92 -16.45
#